data_77f988d84db1a23bf0f18f4d4f3f1409
#
_entry.id   77f988d84db1a23bf0f18f4d4f3f1409
#
_cell.length_a   1.000
_cell.length_b   1.000
_cell.length_c   1.000
_cell.angle_alpha   90.00
_cell.angle_beta   90.00
_cell.angle_gamma   90.00
#
_symmetry.space_group_name_H-M   'P 1'
#
loop_
_entity.id
_entity.type
_entity.pdbx_description
1 polymer ?
#
loop_
_entity_poly.entity_id
_entity_poly.type
_entity_poly.pdbx_seq_one_letter_code
_entity_poly.pdbx_strand_id
1 'polypeptide(L)'
;MLETLKDKKLENCSSINNKSKNQKHIVVGLSGGVDSSLSAALLMEDGWNVEGLTLWLMKGEGSCCSEGLVDAAGLCEDLGINHNILDSRVIFEREVIKKTTEGYESGFTPLPCSMCNKNVKFEELLNFVIKQKEFTYIATGHYARVQKSSYKNIKKSEKFQFKDFILLRGVDRNKDQSYFLYSLSQEVLSRLILPLGNLQKEETRKEALRLGLRTAKKPESQDLCLVEHYGSMQKFIDNHIEPKKGEIKHINGEILGTHNGIQHFTIGQRKGLGIAWPEPLYVESLDKQKNIVYVANKNDLFKREAIIKKVNWVSIEEPLKEIEVEAQIRYRSDPVKGILVPLKNEDNMDKTFKLIFEDNQSSVTPGQAAVFYKDEILLGGGLISEFT
;
A
#
# COMPACT_ATOMS: atom_id res chain seq x y z
N MET A 1 -32.35 2.87 11.64
CA MET A 1 -31.33 2.80 10.57
C MET A 1 -30.25 3.88 10.68
N LEU A 2 -30.53 5.09 11.15
CA LEU A 2 -29.57 6.17 11.40
C LEU A 2 -28.70 5.93 12.67
N GLU A 3 -29.25 5.30 13.70
CA GLU A 3 -28.49 4.94 14.91
C GLU A 3 -27.46 3.85 14.68
N THR A 4 -27.76 2.86 13.86
CA THR A 4 -26.81 1.76 13.53
C THR A 4 -25.61 2.21 12.72
N LEU A 5 -25.71 3.30 11.95
CA LEU A 5 -24.57 3.90 11.23
C LEU A 5 -23.67 4.71 12.15
N LYS A 6 -24.22 5.41 13.16
CA LYS A 6 -23.43 6.09 14.17
C LYS A 6 -22.58 5.12 14.99
N ASP A 7 -23.15 3.99 15.41
CA ASP A 7 -22.42 3.00 16.20
C ASP A 7 -21.30 2.34 15.42
N LYS A 8 -21.50 2.00 14.14
CA LYS A 8 -20.45 1.46 13.27
C LYS A 8 -19.33 2.45 12.95
N LYS A 9 -19.62 3.76 12.92
CA LYS A 9 -18.63 4.83 12.63
C LYS A 9 -17.67 5.06 13.79
N LEU A 10 -18.06 4.82 15.02
CA LEU A 10 -17.41 5.34 16.22
C LEU A 10 -16.60 4.30 17.02
N GLU A 11 -16.71 3.00 16.72
CA GLU A 11 -16.01 1.98 17.50
C GLU A 11 -14.47 2.12 17.48
N ASN A 12 -13.90 2.71 16.43
CA ASN A 12 -12.45 2.99 16.38
C ASN A 12 -12.06 4.30 17.09
N CYS A 13 -12.98 5.27 17.23
CA CYS A 13 -12.71 6.54 17.90
C CYS A 13 -13.00 6.49 19.41
N SER A 14 -13.99 5.69 19.84
CA SER A 14 -14.46 5.67 21.25
C SER A 14 -13.50 5.00 22.23
N SER A 15 -12.56 4.17 21.76
CA SER A 15 -11.56 3.52 22.63
C SER A 15 -10.47 4.46 23.15
N ILE A 16 -10.40 5.68 22.62
CA ILE A 16 -9.43 6.71 23.05
C ILE A 16 -10.02 7.64 24.14
N ASN A 17 -11.31 7.48 24.46
CA ASN A 17 -12.02 8.33 25.41
C ASN A 17 -11.88 7.85 26.87
N ASN A 18 -10.87 8.34 27.58
CA ASN A 18 -11.03 8.78 28.98
C ASN A 18 -9.80 9.57 29.44
N LYS A 19 -9.90 10.85 29.48
CA LYS A 19 -9.46 11.84 30.47
C LYS A 19 -9.05 13.18 29.83
N SER A 20 -9.74 14.20 30.27
CA SER A 20 -9.53 15.63 30.10
C SER A 20 -10.39 16.33 29.02
N LYS A 21 -10.94 17.48 29.42
CA LYS A 21 -11.65 18.47 28.57
C LYS A 21 -10.71 19.19 27.57
N ASN A 22 -9.71 18.50 27.03
CA ASN A 22 -8.87 19.07 25.97
C ASN A 22 -9.46 18.67 24.62
N GLN A 23 -9.74 19.65 23.80
CA GLN A 23 -10.16 19.48 22.42
C GLN A 23 -9.19 18.53 21.71
N LYS A 24 -9.70 17.47 21.08
CA LYS A 24 -8.87 16.50 20.38
C LYS A 24 -8.42 17.10 19.05
N HIS A 25 -7.13 17.21 18.84
CA HIS A 25 -6.53 17.79 17.63
C HIS A 25 -6.01 16.72 16.70
N ILE A 26 -6.33 16.83 15.42
CA ILE A 26 -5.94 15.85 14.38
C ILE A 26 -5.58 16.54 13.08
N VAL A 27 -4.50 16.05 12.43
CA VAL A 27 -4.10 16.46 11.09
C VAL A 27 -4.58 15.41 10.10
N VAL A 28 -5.31 15.83 9.08
CA VAL A 28 -5.83 14.95 8.02
C VAL A 28 -5.03 15.15 6.74
N GLY A 29 -4.42 14.07 6.25
CA GLY A 29 -3.76 14.06 4.94
C GLY A 29 -4.80 14.15 3.82
N LEU A 30 -4.80 15.28 3.10
CA LEU A 30 -5.75 15.57 2.03
C LEU A 30 -5.11 15.39 0.66
N SER A 31 -5.75 14.60 -0.20
CA SER A 31 -5.33 14.37 -1.60
C SER A 31 -6.25 15.05 -2.63
N GLY A 32 -7.24 15.83 -2.18
CA GLY A 32 -8.27 16.38 -3.05
C GLY A 32 -9.28 15.34 -3.59
N GLY A 33 -9.25 14.10 -3.10
CA GLY A 33 -10.21 13.04 -3.43
C GLY A 33 -11.33 12.92 -2.40
N VAL A 34 -12.43 12.25 -2.78
CA VAL A 34 -13.62 12.06 -1.92
C VAL A 34 -13.30 11.40 -0.58
N ASP A 35 -12.36 10.44 -0.56
CA ASP A 35 -12.05 9.65 0.64
C ASP A 35 -11.38 10.50 1.72
N SER A 36 -10.36 11.27 1.37
CA SER A 36 -9.70 12.17 2.31
C SER A 36 -10.62 13.32 2.75
N SER A 37 -11.47 13.82 1.84
CA SER A 37 -12.46 14.85 2.14
C SER A 37 -13.49 14.37 3.15
N LEU A 38 -14.04 13.17 2.94
CA LEU A 38 -15.01 12.60 3.88
C LEU A 38 -14.35 12.29 5.23
N SER A 39 -13.11 11.84 5.24
CA SER A 39 -12.38 11.60 6.50
C SER A 39 -12.27 12.85 7.36
N ALA A 40 -11.97 14.00 6.75
CA ALA A 40 -11.92 15.28 7.47
C ALA A 40 -13.31 15.68 8.00
N ALA A 41 -14.34 15.60 7.17
CA ALA A 41 -15.70 15.97 7.54
C ALA A 41 -16.28 15.09 8.67
N LEU A 42 -16.05 13.76 8.63
CA LEU A 42 -16.49 12.84 9.68
C LEU A 42 -15.81 13.11 11.01
N LEU A 43 -14.53 13.44 11.01
CA LEU A 43 -13.79 13.78 12.22
C LEU A 43 -14.31 15.10 12.82
N MET A 44 -14.67 16.07 11.99
CA MET A 44 -15.31 17.31 12.48
C MET A 44 -16.69 17.03 13.10
N GLU A 45 -17.53 16.19 12.46
CA GLU A 45 -18.82 15.78 13.05
C GLU A 45 -18.63 15.05 14.40
N ASP A 46 -17.51 14.33 14.57
CA ASP A 46 -17.15 13.66 15.84
C ASP A 46 -16.48 14.60 16.87
N GLY A 47 -16.45 15.90 16.57
CA GLY A 47 -15.98 16.95 17.49
C GLY A 47 -14.45 17.10 17.58
N TRP A 48 -13.69 16.61 16.59
CA TRP A 48 -12.26 16.85 16.51
C TRP A 48 -11.98 18.26 16.00
N ASN A 49 -10.91 18.88 16.51
CA ASN A 49 -10.29 20.03 15.87
C ASN A 49 -9.39 19.53 14.74
N VAL A 50 -9.85 19.75 13.50
CA VAL A 50 -9.24 19.20 12.29
C VAL A 50 -8.40 20.26 11.60
N GLU A 51 -7.21 19.86 11.15
CA GLU A 51 -6.35 20.62 10.25
C GLU A 51 -6.01 19.80 9.02
N GLY A 52 -6.09 20.40 7.84
CA GLY A 52 -5.75 19.77 6.58
C GLY A 52 -4.26 19.89 6.25
N LEU A 53 -3.63 18.79 5.81
CA LEU A 53 -2.26 18.80 5.29
C LEU A 53 -2.23 18.12 3.92
N THR A 54 -1.75 18.84 2.91
CA THR A 54 -1.53 18.29 1.58
C THR A 54 -0.05 18.21 1.28
N LEU A 55 0.40 17.04 0.85
CA LEU A 55 1.78 16.84 0.41
C LEU A 55 1.86 17.12 -1.09
N TRP A 56 2.67 18.10 -1.46
CA TRP A 56 2.96 18.38 -2.86
C TRP A 56 4.07 17.44 -3.33
N LEU A 57 3.71 16.39 -4.09
CA LEU A 57 4.63 15.31 -4.46
C LEU A 57 5.26 15.49 -5.84
N MET A 58 4.55 16.09 -6.80
CA MET A 58 5.03 16.28 -8.19
C MET A 58 4.51 17.60 -8.76
N LYS A 59 5.19 18.12 -9.79
CA LYS A 59 4.69 19.23 -10.61
C LYS A 59 3.84 18.69 -11.75
N GLY A 60 2.82 19.45 -12.20
CA GLY A 60 1.99 19.10 -13.35
C GLY A 60 0.55 18.76 -12.96
N GLU A 61 -0.12 17.97 -13.79
CA GLU A 61 -1.51 17.55 -13.63
C GLU A 61 -1.63 16.25 -12.85
N GLY A 62 -2.79 16.03 -12.20
CA GLY A 62 -3.10 14.82 -11.45
C GLY A 62 -3.36 15.06 -9.96
N SER A 63 -3.91 14.04 -9.28
CA SER A 63 -4.38 14.11 -7.89
C SER A 63 -3.25 14.37 -6.87
N CYS A 64 -2.02 13.95 -7.13
CA CYS A 64 -0.85 14.22 -6.29
C CYS A 64 -0.06 15.47 -6.74
N CYS A 65 -0.63 16.27 -7.64
CA CYS A 65 -0.04 17.47 -8.24
C CYS A 65 -0.91 18.70 -7.96
N SER A 66 -0.84 19.70 -8.85
CA SER A 66 -1.51 20.99 -8.66
C SER A 66 -3.03 20.91 -8.50
N GLU A 67 -3.71 19.99 -9.20
CA GLU A 67 -5.17 19.83 -9.07
C GLU A 67 -5.58 19.37 -7.67
N GLY A 68 -4.88 18.38 -7.12
CA GLY A 68 -5.15 17.91 -5.76
C GLY A 68 -4.96 18.99 -4.70
N LEU A 69 -4.00 19.91 -4.90
CA LEU A 69 -3.79 21.06 -4.03
C LEU A 69 -4.99 22.03 -4.05
N VAL A 70 -5.50 22.33 -5.26
CA VAL A 70 -6.66 23.23 -5.43
C VAL A 70 -7.92 22.63 -4.81
N ASP A 71 -8.18 21.35 -5.06
CA ASP A 71 -9.34 20.64 -4.49
C ASP A 71 -9.27 20.55 -2.97
N ALA A 72 -8.10 20.29 -2.41
CA ALA A 72 -7.89 20.24 -0.97
C ALA A 72 -8.04 21.63 -0.32
N ALA A 73 -7.51 22.67 -0.96
CA ALA A 73 -7.67 24.06 -0.49
C ALA A 73 -9.15 24.47 -0.45
N GLY A 74 -9.88 24.23 -1.55
CA GLY A 74 -11.29 24.54 -1.61
C GLY A 74 -12.13 23.71 -0.62
N LEU A 75 -11.77 22.44 -0.36
CA LEU A 75 -12.41 21.65 0.69
C LEU A 75 -12.19 22.27 2.07
N CYS A 76 -10.96 22.68 2.39
CA CYS A 76 -10.64 23.30 3.68
C CYS A 76 -11.41 24.61 3.88
N GLU A 77 -11.56 25.40 2.80
CA GLU A 77 -12.40 26.62 2.81
C GLU A 77 -13.85 26.28 3.11
N ASP A 78 -14.45 25.29 2.42
CA ASP A 78 -15.84 24.85 2.64
C ASP A 78 -16.07 24.34 4.07
N LEU A 79 -15.08 23.66 4.66
CA LEU A 79 -15.14 23.11 6.00
C LEU A 79 -14.75 24.13 7.10
N GLY A 80 -14.18 25.27 6.72
CA GLY A 80 -13.69 26.28 7.67
C GLY A 80 -12.50 25.80 8.50
N ILE A 81 -11.63 24.96 7.95
CA ILE A 81 -10.43 24.42 8.61
C ILE A 81 -9.14 24.97 7.99
N ASN A 82 -8.07 25.02 8.77
CA ASN A 82 -6.77 25.42 8.28
C ASN A 82 -6.24 24.42 7.26
N HIS A 83 -5.57 24.91 6.21
CA HIS A 83 -4.92 24.11 5.20
C HIS A 83 -3.42 24.39 5.14
N ASN A 84 -2.62 23.35 5.32
CA ASN A 84 -1.18 23.41 5.15
C ASN A 84 -0.75 22.65 3.90
N ILE A 85 0.26 23.16 3.22
CA ILE A 85 0.89 22.51 2.08
C ILE A 85 2.36 22.27 2.42
N LEU A 86 2.79 21.03 2.33
CA LEU A 86 4.18 20.65 2.53
C LEU A 86 4.81 20.25 1.19
N ASP A 87 5.88 20.94 0.80
CA ASP A 87 6.64 20.58 -0.40
C ASP A 87 7.48 19.33 -0.12
N SER A 88 6.95 18.20 -0.53
CA SER A 88 7.56 16.87 -0.35
C SER A 88 8.15 16.31 -1.65
N ARG A 89 8.37 17.16 -2.68
CA ARG A 89 8.86 16.73 -4.00
C ARG A 89 10.24 16.09 -3.92
N VAL A 90 11.15 16.66 -3.16
CA VAL A 90 12.54 16.15 -3.03
C VAL A 90 12.56 14.77 -2.36
N ILE A 91 11.78 14.60 -1.28
CA ILE A 91 11.70 13.29 -0.60
C ILE A 91 10.98 12.26 -1.47
N PHE A 92 9.91 12.66 -2.18
CA PHE A 92 9.19 11.79 -3.10
C PHE A 92 10.08 11.32 -4.25
N GLU A 93 10.86 12.22 -4.85
CA GLU A 93 11.83 11.89 -5.89
C GLU A 93 12.83 10.84 -5.39
N ARG A 94 13.43 11.07 -4.23
CA ARG A 94 14.44 10.17 -3.65
C ARG A 94 13.85 8.81 -3.22
N GLU A 95 12.73 8.83 -2.51
CA GLU A 95 12.20 7.63 -1.83
C GLU A 95 11.25 6.80 -2.70
N VAL A 96 10.66 7.41 -3.72
CA VAL A 96 9.67 6.73 -4.57
C VAL A 96 10.17 6.64 -6.01
N ILE A 97 10.42 7.77 -6.68
CA ILE A 97 10.78 7.79 -8.10
C ILE A 97 12.09 7.01 -8.32
N LYS A 98 13.16 7.45 -7.67
CA LYS A 98 14.49 6.84 -7.82
C LYS A 98 14.49 5.36 -7.44
N LYS A 99 13.89 4.99 -6.30
CA LYS A 99 13.85 3.57 -5.87
C LYS A 99 12.98 2.71 -6.79
N THR A 100 11.91 3.27 -7.37
CA THR A 100 11.11 2.58 -8.37
C THR A 100 11.91 2.33 -9.64
N THR A 101 12.63 3.33 -10.12
CA THR A 101 13.51 3.25 -11.29
C THR A 101 14.62 2.21 -11.09
N GLU A 102 15.37 2.31 -9.98
CA GLU A 102 16.41 1.35 -9.61
C GLU A 102 15.89 -0.09 -9.51
N GLY A 103 14.67 -0.27 -9.02
CA GLY A 103 14.01 -1.57 -8.97
C GLY A 103 13.79 -2.16 -10.36
N TYR A 104 13.19 -1.40 -11.29
CA TYR A 104 12.99 -1.85 -12.67
C TYR A 104 14.32 -2.08 -13.39
N GLU A 105 15.31 -1.22 -13.21
CA GLU A 105 16.66 -1.46 -13.73
C GLU A 105 17.28 -2.75 -13.20
N SER A 106 16.91 -3.16 -12.00
CA SER A 106 17.40 -4.38 -11.37
C SER A 106 16.57 -5.64 -11.72
N GLY A 107 15.56 -5.50 -12.61
CA GLY A 107 14.66 -6.62 -12.99
C GLY A 107 13.61 -6.97 -11.93
N PHE A 108 13.44 -6.12 -10.90
CA PHE A 108 12.36 -6.23 -9.93
C PHE A 108 11.12 -5.44 -10.39
N THR A 109 9.97 -5.81 -9.85
CA THR A 109 8.74 -5.02 -10.03
C THR A 109 8.39 -4.32 -8.71
N PRO A 110 8.81 -3.06 -8.52
CA PRO A 110 8.62 -2.35 -7.26
C PRO A 110 7.14 -2.07 -6.92
N LEU A 111 6.88 -1.75 -5.64
CA LEU A 111 5.57 -1.36 -5.13
C LEU A 111 5.61 0.10 -4.64
N PRO A 112 5.52 1.11 -5.56
CA PRO A 112 5.72 2.52 -5.23
C PRO A 112 4.73 3.05 -4.20
N CYS A 113 3.48 2.58 -4.16
CA CYS A 113 2.50 3.01 -3.16
C CYS A 113 2.90 2.66 -1.74
N SER A 114 3.46 1.48 -1.49
CA SER A 114 3.93 1.10 -0.16
C SER A 114 5.15 1.92 0.26
N MET A 115 6.09 2.18 -0.66
CA MET A 115 7.23 3.06 -0.42
C MET A 115 6.78 4.49 -0.09
N CYS A 116 5.82 5.03 -0.85
CA CYS A 116 5.25 6.34 -0.63
C CYS A 116 4.55 6.43 0.74
N ASN A 117 3.72 5.45 1.08
CA ASN A 117 3.07 5.43 2.38
C ASN A 117 4.10 5.46 3.51
N LYS A 118 5.09 4.54 3.48
CA LYS A 118 6.10 4.43 4.53
C LYS A 118 7.00 5.67 4.64
N ASN A 119 7.66 6.03 3.53
CA ASN A 119 8.80 6.94 3.57
C ASN A 119 8.44 8.40 3.24
N VAL A 120 7.19 8.65 2.81
CA VAL A 120 6.74 10.01 2.47
C VAL A 120 5.46 10.35 3.24
N LYS A 121 4.31 9.74 2.92
CA LYS A 121 3.03 10.20 3.47
C LYS A 121 2.96 10.14 4.99
N PHE A 122 3.17 8.97 5.57
CA PHE A 122 3.04 8.83 7.02
C PHE A 122 4.22 9.43 7.78
N GLU A 123 5.42 9.42 7.20
CA GLU A 123 6.59 10.08 7.77
C GLU A 123 6.41 11.60 7.83
N GLU A 124 5.96 12.23 6.74
CA GLU A 124 5.72 13.67 6.69
C GLU A 124 4.56 14.12 7.59
N LEU A 125 3.45 13.33 7.60
CA LEU A 125 2.32 13.57 8.52
C LEU A 125 2.77 13.49 9.99
N LEU A 126 3.54 12.47 10.33
CA LEU A 126 4.04 12.28 11.70
C LEU A 126 4.99 13.41 12.11
N ASN A 127 5.94 13.76 11.24
CA ASN A 127 6.89 14.84 11.48
C ASN A 127 6.19 16.19 11.64
N PHE A 128 5.14 16.44 10.84
CA PHE A 128 4.34 17.66 10.96
C PHE A 128 3.68 17.75 12.34
N VAL A 129 3.00 16.68 12.77
CA VAL A 129 2.32 16.61 14.07
C VAL A 129 3.30 16.78 15.24
N ILE A 130 4.46 16.10 15.18
CA ILE A 130 5.49 16.22 16.23
C ILE A 130 6.01 17.66 16.36
N LYS A 131 6.21 18.36 15.24
CA LYS A 131 6.68 19.76 15.23
C LYS A 131 5.65 20.75 15.80
N GLN A 132 4.38 20.51 15.52
CA GLN A 132 3.29 21.44 15.91
C GLN A 132 2.91 21.34 17.39
N LYS A 133 3.31 20.29 18.12
CA LYS A 133 3.05 20.06 19.55
C LYS A 133 1.58 20.07 19.99
N GLU A 134 0.71 20.75 19.27
CA GLU A 134 -0.74 20.86 19.55
C GLU A 134 -1.51 19.65 19.05
N PHE A 135 -1.03 19.01 17.98
CA PHE A 135 -1.65 17.85 17.36
C PHE A 135 -1.05 16.56 17.88
N THR A 136 -1.90 15.58 18.12
CA THR A 136 -1.48 14.28 18.66
C THR A 136 -1.74 13.16 17.68
N TYR A 137 -2.71 13.33 16.78
CA TYR A 137 -3.20 12.31 15.87
C TYR A 137 -3.07 12.72 14.41
N ILE A 138 -2.99 11.71 13.56
CA ILE A 138 -3.02 11.83 12.10
C ILE A 138 -4.16 10.99 11.53
N ALA A 139 -4.75 11.43 10.44
CA ALA A 139 -5.76 10.65 9.72
C ALA A 139 -5.56 10.70 8.22
N THR A 140 -6.06 9.70 7.54
CA THR A 140 -6.08 9.60 6.08
C THR A 140 -7.34 8.87 5.60
N GLY A 141 -7.64 8.99 4.31
CA GLY A 141 -8.77 8.30 3.66
C GLY A 141 -8.51 6.84 3.29
N HIS A 142 -7.56 6.15 3.91
CA HIS A 142 -7.30 4.75 3.61
C HIS A 142 -8.38 3.83 4.18
N TYR A 143 -8.76 2.82 3.40
CA TYR A 143 -9.66 1.73 3.81
C TYR A 143 -8.86 0.63 4.52
N ALA A 144 -8.62 0.83 5.79
CA ALA A 144 -8.03 -0.11 6.74
C ALA A 144 -8.48 0.28 8.15
N ARG A 145 -8.20 -0.54 9.16
CA ARG A 145 -8.59 -0.25 10.56
C ARG A 145 -7.40 -0.40 11.48
N VAL A 146 -7.32 0.47 12.47
CA VAL A 146 -6.31 0.39 13.55
C VAL A 146 -7.01 0.21 14.88
N GLN A 147 -6.54 -0.72 15.71
CA GLN A 147 -7.10 -0.99 17.04
C GLN A 147 -5.99 -1.23 18.06
N LYS A 148 -6.29 -0.98 19.35
CA LYS A 148 -5.44 -1.47 20.45
C LYS A 148 -5.63 -2.97 20.62
N SER A 149 -4.56 -3.72 20.80
CA SER A 149 -4.59 -5.18 20.98
C SER A 149 -5.30 -5.63 22.25
N SER A 150 -5.42 -4.75 23.26
CA SER A 150 -6.14 -5.01 24.51
C SER A 150 -7.67 -5.04 24.37
N TYR A 151 -8.23 -4.76 23.20
CA TYR A 151 -9.67 -4.82 22.95
C TYR A 151 -10.18 -6.27 23.04
N LYS A 152 -11.29 -6.48 23.78
CA LYS A 152 -11.85 -7.78 24.17
C LYS A 152 -12.15 -8.77 23.03
N ASN A 153 -12.16 -8.33 21.79
CA ASN A 153 -12.53 -9.14 20.62
C ASN A 153 -11.36 -9.81 19.90
N ILE A 154 -10.10 -9.52 20.30
CA ILE A 154 -8.96 -10.21 19.72
C ILE A 154 -8.79 -11.50 20.51
N LYS A 155 -9.11 -12.64 19.90
CA LYS A 155 -8.81 -13.95 20.48
C LYS A 155 -7.31 -13.99 20.76
N LYS A 156 -6.91 -14.02 22.05
CA LYS A 156 -5.53 -14.27 22.43
C LYS A 156 -5.13 -15.60 21.81
N SER A 157 -4.29 -15.52 20.78
CA SER A 157 -3.70 -16.70 20.18
C SER A 157 -2.46 -17.06 21.01
N GLU A 158 -2.35 -18.29 21.45
CA GLU A 158 -1.09 -18.78 22.05
C GLU A 158 0.09 -18.75 21.08
N LYS A 159 -0.22 -18.64 19.75
CA LYS A 159 0.77 -18.63 18.68
C LYS A 159 1.35 -17.23 18.36
N PHE A 160 0.68 -16.12 18.75
CA PHE A 160 1.09 -14.76 18.40
C PHE A 160 1.17 -13.86 19.63
N GLN A 161 2.30 -13.17 19.80
CA GLN A 161 2.45 -12.07 20.73
C GLN A 161 2.11 -10.76 20.00
N PHE A 162 0.91 -10.22 20.28
CA PHE A 162 0.46 -8.97 19.66
C PHE A 162 1.15 -7.75 20.28
N LYS A 163 1.49 -6.77 19.43
CA LYS A 163 1.94 -5.44 19.83
C LYS A 163 0.78 -4.58 20.32
N ASP A 164 1.06 -3.38 20.82
CA ASP A 164 0.04 -2.48 21.39
C ASP A 164 -1.05 -2.10 20.39
N PHE A 165 -0.68 -1.87 19.15
CA PHE A 165 -1.59 -1.53 18.06
C PHE A 165 -1.53 -2.58 16.97
N ILE A 166 -2.70 -2.94 16.46
CA ILE A 166 -2.85 -3.87 15.34
C ILE A 166 -3.51 -3.18 14.15
N LEU A 167 -3.08 -3.58 12.98
CA LEU A 167 -3.66 -3.14 11.71
C LEU A 167 -4.57 -4.23 11.17
N LEU A 168 -5.78 -3.86 10.76
CA LEU A 168 -6.78 -4.78 10.23
C LEU A 168 -7.16 -4.37 8.81
N ARG A 169 -7.66 -5.35 8.06
CA ARG A 169 -8.26 -5.09 6.75
C ARG A 169 -9.43 -4.11 6.86
N GLY A 170 -9.69 -3.36 5.79
CA GLY A 170 -10.93 -2.63 5.62
C GLY A 170 -12.14 -3.56 5.53
N VAL A 171 -13.30 -3.09 5.97
CA VAL A 171 -14.57 -3.86 5.86
C VAL A 171 -14.96 -4.05 4.39
N ASP A 172 -14.75 -3.04 3.55
CA ASP A 172 -14.89 -3.17 2.10
C ASP A 172 -13.68 -3.91 1.52
N ARG A 173 -13.84 -5.20 1.23
CA ARG A 173 -12.77 -6.04 0.68
C ARG A 173 -12.30 -5.62 -0.70
N ASN A 174 -13.16 -5.00 -1.50
CA ASN A 174 -12.82 -4.50 -2.83
C ASN A 174 -11.98 -3.21 -2.76
N LYS A 175 -12.03 -2.51 -1.63
CA LYS A 175 -11.32 -1.26 -1.38
C LYS A 175 -10.26 -1.38 -0.28
N ASP A 176 -10.08 -2.55 0.32
CA ASP A 176 -9.07 -2.77 1.36
C ASP A 176 -7.68 -2.36 0.89
N GLN A 177 -7.08 -1.42 1.61
CA GLN A 177 -5.76 -0.87 1.33
C GLN A 177 -4.71 -1.28 2.36
N SER A 178 -5.05 -2.17 3.29
CA SER A 178 -4.12 -2.66 4.31
C SER A 178 -2.84 -3.22 3.70
N TYR A 179 -2.93 -3.86 2.52
CA TYR A 179 -1.78 -4.35 1.76
C TYR A 179 -0.67 -3.30 1.56
N PHE A 180 -1.01 -2.04 1.31
CA PHE A 180 -0.03 -0.97 1.13
C PHE A 180 0.50 -0.37 2.44
N LEU A 181 -0.05 -0.81 3.59
CA LEU A 181 0.28 -0.30 4.92
C LEU A 181 1.13 -1.28 5.73
N TYR A 182 1.53 -2.41 5.16
CA TYR A 182 2.32 -3.45 5.84
C TYR A 182 3.66 -2.96 6.40
N SER A 183 4.13 -1.82 5.95
CA SER A 183 5.43 -1.26 6.33
C SER A 183 5.36 -0.16 7.39
N LEU A 184 4.16 0.11 7.96
CA LEU A 184 3.98 1.12 9.00
C LEU A 184 4.58 0.67 10.34
N SER A 185 5.06 1.66 11.12
CA SER A 185 5.58 1.45 12.46
C SER A 185 4.49 1.53 13.53
N GLN A 186 4.77 1.00 14.72
CA GLN A 186 3.89 1.14 15.89
C GLN A 186 3.71 2.60 16.31
N GLU A 187 4.73 3.45 16.11
CA GLU A 187 4.63 4.87 16.38
C GLU A 187 3.57 5.54 15.51
N VAL A 188 3.57 5.25 14.21
CA VAL A 188 2.51 5.74 13.28
C VAL A 188 1.17 5.18 13.71
N LEU A 189 1.04 3.86 13.94
CA LEU A 189 -0.24 3.24 14.31
C LEU A 189 -0.83 3.81 15.60
N SER A 190 0.01 4.18 16.57
CA SER A 190 -0.44 4.74 17.85
C SER A 190 -1.15 6.10 17.71
N ARG A 191 -0.91 6.79 16.61
CA ARG A 191 -1.47 8.12 16.30
C ARG A 191 -2.45 8.12 15.13
N LEU A 192 -2.57 6.98 14.41
CA LEU A 192 -3.31 6.89 13.15
C LEU A 192 -4.79 6.57 13.37
N ILE A 193 -5.64 7.40 12.78
CA ILE A 193 -7.09 7.20 12.69
C ILE A 193 -7.46 7.05 11.21
N LEU A 194 -8.23 6.02 10.89
CA LEU A 194 -8.69 5.69 9.55
C LEU A 194 -10.22 5.67 9.53
N PRO A 195 -10.89 6.82 9.34
CA PRO A 195 -12.35 6.94 9.49
C PRO A 195 -13.16 6.06 8.55
N LEU A 196 -12.59 5.73 7.37
CA LEU A 196 -13.28 4.97 6.33
C LEU A 196 -13.13 3.46 6.48
N GLY A 197 -12.32 2.98 7.40
CA GLY A 197 -12.02 1.55 7.54
C GLY A 197 -13.23 0.65 7.81
N ASN A 198 -14.29 1.21 8.40
CA ASN A 198 -15.54 0.49 8.71
C ASN A 198 -16.66 0.74 7.68
N LEU A 199 -16.40 1.50 6.61
CA LEU A 199 -17.40 1.86 5.59
C LEU A 199 -17.20 1.07 4.31
N GLN A 200 -18.33 0.74 3.66
CA GLN A 200 -18.31 0.35 2.25
C GLN A 200 -18.16 1.60 1.38
N LYS A 201 -17.59 1.45 0.18
CA LYS A 201 -17.37 2.58 -0.73
C LYS A 201 -18.67 3.31 -1.11
N GLU A 202 -19.76 2.57 -1.25
CA GLU A 202 -21.06 3.16 -1.51
C GLU A 202 -21.54 4.03 -0.34
N GLU A 203 -21.28 3.61 0.90
CA GLU A 203 -21.60 4.39 2.09
C GLU A 203 -20.74 5.67 2.14
N THR A 204 -19.45 5.57 1.80
CA THR A 204 -18.56 6.73 1.68
C THR A 204 -19.13 7.78 0.72
N ARG A 205 -19.62 7.37 -0.46
CA ARG A 205 -20.19 8.31 -1.42
C ARG A 205 -21.52 8.90 -0.94
N LYS A 206 -22.38 8.11 -0.32
CA LYS A 206 -23.64 8.58 0.27
C LYS A 206 -23.39 9.62 1.36
N GLU A 207 -22.44 9.37 2.23
CA GLU A 207 -22.07 10.30 3.31
C GLU A 207 -21.44 11.59 2.76
N ALA A 208 -20.57 11.50 1.75
CA ALA A 208 -20.00 12.67 1.10
C ALA A 208 -21.08 13.55 0.45
N LEU A 209 -22.11 12.94 -0.15
CA LEU A 209 -23.27 13.65 -0.68
C LEU A 209 -24.13 14.26 0.44
N ARG A 210 -24.39 13.52 1.55
CA ARG A 210 -25.14 14.00 2.71
C ARG A 210 -24.50 15.27 3.30
N LEU A 211 -23.17 15.28 3.36
CA LEU A 211 -22.40 16.40 3.89
C LEU A 211 -22.15 17.53 2.86
N GLY A 212 -22.66 17.39 1.63
CA GLY A 212 -22.52 18.40 0.60
C GLY A 212 -21.09 18.64 0.12
N LEU A 213 -20.20 17.64 0.26
CA LEU A 213 -18.80 17.82 -0.08
C LEU A 213 -18.63 18.01 -1.60
N ARG A 214 -17.87 19.04 -2.01
CA ARG A 214 -17.59 19.32 -3.43
C ARG A 214 -16.98 18.12 -4.18
N THR A 215 -16.25 17.27 -3.47
CA THR A 215 -15.58 16.07 -4.00
C THR A 215 -16.48 14.84 -4.11
N ALA A 216 -17.75 14.89 -3.62
CA ALA A 216 -18.66 13.74 -3.57
C ALA A 216 -18.89 13.06 -4.92
N LYS A 217 -18.93 13.84 -6.02
CA LYS A 217 -19.13 13.35 -7.39
C LYS A 217 -17.82 13.16 -8.16
N LYS A 218 -16.66 13.50 -7.57
CA LYS A 218 -15.37 13.36 -8.23
C LYS A 218 -15.07 11.89 -8.52
N PRO A 219 -14.60 11.56 -9.74
CA PRO A 219 -14.15 10.19 -10.04
C PRO A 219 -13.01 9.79 -9.12
N GLU A 220 -12.89 8.48 -8.87
CA GLU A 220 -11.77 7.94 -8.13
C GLU A 220 -10.55 7.80 -9.02
N SER A 221 -9.37 8.07 -8.48
CA SER A 221 -8.13 7.61 -9.07
C SER A 221 -8.11 6.08 -9.10
N GLN A 222 -8.04 5.50 -10.28
CA GLN A 222 -8.04 4.04 -10.48
C GLN A 222 -6.63 3.47 -10.54
N ASP A 223 -5.64 4.32 -10.84
CA ASP A 223 -4.26 3.97 -11.09
C ASP A 223 -3.29 4.56 -10.06
N LEU A 224 -2.03 4.18 -10.19
CA LEU A 224 -0.95 4.78 -9.44
C LEU A 224 -0.80 6.25 -9.84
N CYS A 225 -0.46 7.12 -8.89
CA CYS A 225 -0.20 8.54 -9.17
C CYS A 225 0.88 8.75 -10.25
N LEU A 226 1.84 7.85 -10.38
CA LEU A 226 2.82 7.84 -11.47
C LEU A 226 2.16 7.60 -12.82
N VAL A 227 1.18 6.69 -12.90
CA VAL A 227 0.43 6.41 -14.13
C VAL A 227 -0.45 7.60 -14.50
N GLU A 228 -1.11 8.23 -13.53
CA GLU A 228 -1.90 9.45 -13.76
C GLU A 228 -1.02 10.58 -14.30
N HIS A 229 0.18 10.76 -13.74
CA HIS A 229 1.09 11.84 -14.11
C HIS A 229 1.77 11.62 -15.48
N TYR A 230 2.29 10.41 -15.73
CA TYR A 230 3.04 10.09 -16.95
C TYR A 230 2.17 9.50 -18.07
N GLY A 231 0.89 9.20 -17.79
CA GLY A 231 -0.06 8.57 -18.71
C GLY A 231 0.04 7.06 -18.80
N SER A 232 1.18 6.46 -18.46
CA SER A 232 1.34 5.01 -18.27
C SER A 232 2.62 4.69 -17.49
N MET A 233 2.69 3.50 -16.91
CA MET A 233 3.90 3.02 -16.26
C MET A 233 5.07 2.86 -17.25
N GLN A 234 4.78 2.47 -18.48
CA GLN A 234 5.79 2.37 -19.52
C GLN A 234 6.41 3.73 -19.83
N LYS A 235 5.59 4.79 -20.01
CA LYS A 235 6.11 6.15 -20.24
C LYS A 235 6.93 6.66 -19.03
N PHE A 236 6.49 6.35 -17.81
CA PHE A 236 7.29 6.65 -16.61
C PHE A 236 8.67 6.00 -16.71
N ILE A 237 8.73 4.71 -17.04
CA ILE A 237 9.98 3.96 -17.17
C ILE A 237 10.85 4.55 -18.28
N ASP A 238 10.28 4.84 -19.46
CA ASP A 238 11.01 5.38 -20.62
C ASP A 238 11.60 6.76 -20.37
N ASN A 239 10.96 7.56 -19.50
CA ASN A 239 11.48 8.87 -19.10
C ASN A 239 12.69 8.80 -18.15
N HIS A 240 12.94 7.65 -17.52
CA HIS A 240 13.97 7.50 -16.47
C HIS A 240 15.03 6.46 -16.81
N ILE A 241 14.73 5.50 -17.68
CA ILE A 241 15.63 4.39 -18.00
C ILE A 241 15.81 4.30 -19.51
N GLU A 242 17.06 4.38 -19.97
CA GLU A 242 17.34 4.16 -21.39
C GLU A 242 17.06 2.71 -21.79
N PRO A 243 16.21 2.49 -22.80
CA PRO A 243 15.87 1.14 -23.26
C PRO A 243 17.05 0.51 -24.00
N LYS A 244 17.30 -0.77 -23.72
CA LYS A 244 18.31 -1.59 -24.43
C LYS A 244 17.64 -2.76 -25.10
N LYS A 245 17.89 -2.93 -26.42
CA LYS A 245 17.38 -4.08 -27.17
C LYS A 245 17.97 -5.38 -26.63
N GLY A 246 17.11 -6.39 -26.50
CA GLY A 246 17.50 -7.73 -26.04
C GLY A 246 16.63 -8.81 -26.69
N GLU A 247 16.84 -10.02 -26.28
CA GLU A 247 16.16 -11.21 -26.84
C GLU A 247 15.01 -11.66 -25.93
N ILE A 248 13.96 -12.20 -26.57
CA ILE A 248 12.92 -12.95 -25.87
C ILE A 248 13.13 -14.43 -26.22
N LYS A 249 13.35 -15.25 -25.19
CA LYS A 249 13.59 -16.67 -25.32
C LYS A 249 12.54 -17.51 -24.58
N HIS A 250 12.17 -18.60 -25.17
CA HIS A 250 11.47 -19.65 -24.45
C HIS A 250 12.44 -20.34 -23.46
N ILE A 251 11.93 -20.86 -22.34
CA ILE A 251 12.75 -21.57 -21.34
C ILE A 251 13.51 -22.77 -21.91
N ASN A 252 13.07 -23.34 -23.05
CA ASN A 252 13.79 -24.42 -23.77
C ASN A 252 15.02 -23.88 -24.55
N GLY A 253 15.28 -22.57 -24.57
CA GLY A 253 16.42 -21.94 -25.24
C GLY A 253 16.10 -21.37 -26.64
N GLU A 254 14.93 -21.59 -27.20
CA GLU A 254 14.51 -21.04 -28.50
C GLU A 254 14.33 -19.52 -28.45
N ILE A 255 14.89 -18.81 -29.44
CA ILE A 255 14.73 -17.37 -29.60
C ILE A 255 13.41 -17.11 -30.32
N LEU A 256 12.48 -16.42 -29.65
CA LEU A 256 11.14 -16.14 -30.16
C LEU A 256 10.98 -14.73 -30.70
N GLY A 257 11.89 -13.83 -30.33
CA GLY A 257 11.82 -12.43 -30.75
C GLY A 257 12.82 -11.53 -30.04
N THR A 258 12.58 -10.23 -30.13
CA THR A 258 13.38 -9.20 -29.48
C THR A 258 12.49 -8.23 -28.72
N HIS A 259 13.05 -7.55 -27.73
CA HIS A 259 12.40 -6.47 -27.00
C HIS A 259 13.23 -5.20 -27.01
N ASN A 260 12.61 -4.06 -26.75
CA ASN A 260 13.27 -2.74 -26.72
C ASN A 260 13.75 -2.34 -25.32
N GLY A 261 13.51 -3.14 -24.29
CA GLY A 261 13.93 -2.87 -22.91
C GLY A 261 13.35 -3.92 -21.97
N ILE A 262 14.21 -4.58 -21.19
CA ILE A 262 13.82 -5.61 -20.23
C ILE A 262 12.92 -5.04 -19.11
N GLN A 263 13.09 -3.76 -18.78
CA GLN A 263 12.31 -3.04 -17.77
C GLN A 263 10.82 -2.88 -18.11
N HIS A 264 10.41 -3.16 -19.35
CA HIS A 264 9.00 -3.15 -19.77
C HIS A 264 8.26 -4.45 -19.44
N PHE A 265 8.97 -5.44 -18.91
CA PHE A 265 8.40 -6.75 -18.64
C PHE A 265 8.30 -7.01 -17.13
N THR A 266 7.26 -7.72 -16.78
CA THR A 266 6.99 -8.14 -15.39
C THR A 266 6.71 -9.64 -15.39
N ILE A 267 7.22 -10.37 -14.40
CA ILE A 267 6.97 -11.80 -14.25
C ILE A 267 5.46 -12.07 -14.15
N GLY A 268 4.99 -13.04 -14.94
CA GLY A 268 3.57 -13.35 -15.11
C GLY A 268 2.85 -12.53 -16.19
N GLN A 269 3.52 -11.58 -16.83
CA GLN A 269 2.94 -10.80 -17.93
C GLN A 269 2.65 -11.70 -19.14
N ARG A 270 1.40 -11.62 -19.65
CA ARG A 270 0.94 -12.35 -20.84
C ARG A 270 0.82 -11.43 -22.07
N LYS A 271 0.30 -10.21 -21.87
CA LYS A 271 0.02 -9.29 -22.97
C LYS A 271 1.25 -8.45 -23.31
N GLY A 272 1.36 -8.05 -24.59
CA GLY A 272 2.40 -7.13 -25.04
C GLY A 272 3.78 -7.79 -25.26
N LEU A 273 3.84 -9.13 -25.37
CA LEU A 273 5.10 -9.84 -25.66
C LEU A 273 5.52 -9.70 -27.14
N GLY A 274 4.57 -9.44 -28.04
CA GLY A 274 4.86 -9.32 -29.48
C GLY A 274 5.31 -10.61 -30.17
N ILE A 275 4.98 -11.78 -29.58
CA ILE A 275 5.40 -13.10 -30.03
C ILE A 275 4.18 -13.87 -30.55
N ALA A 276 4.38 -14.56 -31.71
CA ALA A 276 3.42 -15.53 -32.21
C ALA A 276 3.87 -16.94 -31.72
N TRP A 277 3.01 -17.60 -30.97
CA TRP A 277 3.23 -18.93 -30.41
C TRP A 277 1.90 -19.68 -30.35
N PRO A 278 1.88 -21.02 -30.52
CA PRO A 278 0.63 -21.80 -30.54
C PRO A 278 -0.20 -21.69 -29.25
N GLU A 279 0.45 -21.53 -28.09
CA GLU A 279 -0.18 -21.39 -26.78
C GLU A 279 0.17 -20.04 -26.12
N PRO A 280 -0.65 -19.56 -25.18
CA PRO A 280 -0.32 -18.35 -24.46
C PRO A 280 0.99 -18.45 -23.68
N LEU A 281 1.94 -17.57 -23.98
CA LEU A 281 3.19 -17.44 -23.24
C LEU A 281 3.10 -16.34 -22.17
N TYR A 282 3.93 -16.51 -21.15
CA TYR A 282 4.04 -15.63 -20.00
C TYR A 282 5.50 -15.35 -19.69
N VAL A 283 5.83 -14.18 -19.21
CA VAL A 283 7.17 -13.87 -18.69
C VAL A 283 7.41 -14.77 -17.47
N GLU A 284 8.42 -15.62 -17.54
CA GLU A 284 8.85 -16.51 -16.47
C GLU A 284 9.93 -15.86 -15.60
N SER A 285 10.95 -15.30 -16.26
CA SER A 285 12.06 -14.63 -15.57
C SER A 285 12.72 -13.57 -16.45
N LEU A 286 13.51 -12.70 -15.80
CA LEU A 286 14.24 -11.59 -16.40
C LEU A 286 15.72 -11.75 -16.08
N ASP A 287 16.56 -12.05 -17.08
CA ASP A 287 18.01 -12.06 -16.94
C ASP A 287 18.60 -10.71 -17.33
N LYS A 288 18.80 -9.85 -16.35
CA LYS A 288 19.35 -8.50 -16.56
C LYS A 288 20.76 -8.52 -17.13
N GLN A 289 21.61 -9.46 -16.70
CA GLN A 289 23.02 -9.50 -17.14
C GLN A 289 23.13 -9.81 -18.62
N LYS A 290 22.32 -10.73 -19.10
CA LYS A 290 22.23 -11.11 -20.52
C LYS A 290 21.24 -10.26 -21.31
N ASN A 291 20.43 -9.44 -20.64
CA ASN A 291 19.33 -8.68 -21.24
C ASN A 291 18.35 -9.57 -22.01
N ILE A 292 17.92 -10.67 -21.36
CA ILE A 292 17.01 -11.68 -21.92
C ILE A 292 15.73 -11.73 -21.10
N VAL A 293 14.58 -11.73 -21.79
CA VAL A 293 13.28 -12.05 -21.23
C VAL A 293 12.98 -13.52 -21.50
N TYR A 294 12.88 -14.34 -20.47
CA TYR A 294 12.46 -15.71 -20.60
C TYR A 294 10.94 -15.81 -20.51
N VAL A 295 10.37 -16.57 -21.43
CA VAL A 295 8.93 -16.84 -21.48
C VAL A 295 8.66 -18.34 -21.43
N ALA A 296 7.49 -18.70 -20.88
CA ALA A 296 7.10 -20.09 -20.67
C ALA A 296 5.58 -20.26 -20.77
N ASN A 297 5.12 -21.49 -20.80
CA ASN A 297 3.71 -21.81 -20.67
C ASN A 297 3.22 -21.56 -19.23
N LYS A 298 1.91 -21.45 -19.03
CA LYS A 298 1.32 -21.14 -17.73
C LYS A 298 1.75 -22.10 -16.62
N ASN A 299 1.91 -23.38 -16.94
CA ASN A 299 2.24 -24.41 -15.95
C ASN A 299 3.65 -24.27 -15.38
N ASP A 300 4.57 -23.68 -16.14
CA ASP A 300 5.95 -23.47 -15.72
C ASP A 300 6.14 -22.30 -14.75
N LEU A 301 5.08 -21.47 -14.60
CA LEU A 301 5.09 -20.32 -13.69
C LEU A 301 4.77 -20.65 -12.23
N PHE A 302 4.35 -21.88 -11.97
CA PHE A 302 3.94 -22.26 -10.62
C PHE A 302 5.14 -22.49 -9.70
N LYS A 303 5.11 -21.82 -8.56
CA LYS A 303 6.16 -21.86 -7.53
C LYS A 303 5.57 -22.31 -6.20
N ARG A 304 6.33 -23.08 -5.44
CA ARG A 304 5.93 -23.62 -4.13
C ARG A 304 6.47 -22.79 -2.98
N GLU A 305 7.55 -22.07 -3.20
CA GLU A 305 8.26 -21.33 -2.15
C GLU A 305 8.65 -19.94 -2.63
N ALA A 306 8.78 -19.02 -1.68
CA ALA A 306 9.33 -17.68 -1.91
C ALA A 306 10.20 -17.25 -0.73
N ILE A 307 11.29 -16.55 -0.99
CA ILE A 307 12.12 -15.90 0.03
C ILE A 307 11.63 -14.46 0.20
N ILE A 308 11.27 -14.11 1.43
CA ILE A 308 10.77 -12.80 1.79
C ILE A 308 11.82 -12.10 2.65
N LYS A 309 12.30 -10.95 2.16
CA LYS A 309 13.33 -10.12 2.83
C LYS A 309 12.71 -8.83 3.38
N LYS A 310 13.44 -8.19 4.30
CA LYS A 310 13.05 -6.90 4.92
C LYS A 310 11.65 -6.96 5.55
N VAL A 311 11.36 -8.06 6.24
CA VAL A 311 10.04 -8.25 6.86
C VAL A 311 9.82 -7.25 7.98
N ASN A 312 8.72 -6.51 7.91
CA ASN A 312 8.19 -5.66 8.96
C ASN A 312 7.01 -6.35 9.64
N TRP A 313 7.13 -6.59 10.93
CA TRP A 313 6.04 -7.13 11.75
C TRP A 313 5.23 -5.97 12.31
N VAL A 314 4.03 -5.77 11.75
CA VAL A 314 3.17 -4.62 12.08
C VAL A 314 2.44 -4.85 13.38
N SER A 315 1.71 -5.95 13.49
CA SER A 315 0.78 -6.19 14.60
C SER A 315 1.27 -7.20 15.65
N ILE A 316 2.33 -7.94 15.32
CA ILE A 316 2.89 -8.97 16.23
C ILE A 316 4.39 -8.75 16.43
N GLU A 317 4.92 -9.34 17.50
CA GLU A 317 6.37 -9.52 17.62
C GLU A 317 6.89 -10.51 16.59
N GLU A 318 8.17 -10.43 16.28
CA GLU A 318 8.80 -11.33 15.31
C GLU A 318 8.71 -12.78 15.77
N PRO A 319 8.11 -13.68 14.97
CA PRO A 319 8.04 -15.09 15.33
C PRO A 319 9.41 -15.76 15.24
N LEU A 320 9.76 -16.50 16.29
CA LEU A 320 11.02 -17.25 16.38
C LEU A 320 10.88 -18.68 15.82
N LYS A 321 9.66 -19.10 15.52
CA LYS A 321 9.31 -20.42 14.98
C LYS A 321 8.42 -20.23 13.75
N GLU A 322 8.21 -21.31 13.03
CA GLU A 322 7.28 -21.31 11.91
C GLU A 322 5.86 -20.95 12.36
N ILE A 323 5.17 -20.19 11.51
CA ILE A 323 3.78 -19.77 11.71
C ILE A 323 2.94 -19.98 10.44
N GLU A 324 1.69 -20.40 10.65
CA GLU A 324 0.69 -20.43 9.57
C GLU A 324 0.15 -19.03 9.31
N VAL A 325 0.05 -18.67 8.04
CA VAL A 325 -0.44 -17.36 7.59
C VAL A 325 -1.31 -17.47 6.35
N GLU A 326 -2.10 -16.46 6.09
CA GLU A 326 -2.66 -16.16 4.78
C GLU A 326 -1.79 -15.10 4.12
N ALA A 327 -1.10 -15.43 3.02
CA ALA A 327 -0.19 -14.54 2.33
C ALA A 327 -0.84 -13.93 1.08
N GLN A 328 -0.88 -12.61 1.02
CA GLN A 328 -1.28 -11.88 -0.18
C GLN A 328 -0.02 -11.41 -0.91
N ILE A 329 0.24 -11.96 -2.10
CA ILE A 329 1.47 -11.72 -2.87
C ILE A 329 1.30 -10.68 -3.99
N ARG A 330 0.09 -10.17 -4.17
CA ARG A 330 -0.28 -9.06 -5.08
C ARG A 330 -1.50 -8.34 -4.55
N TYR A 331 -1.59 -7.06 -4.78
CA TYR A 331 -2.66 -6.21 -4.23
C TYR A 331 -4.09 -6.73 -4.48
N ARG A 332 -4.39 -7.18 -5.70
CA ARG A 332 -5.75 -7.64 -6.08
C ARG A 332 -5.88 -9.17 -6.12
N SER A 333 -4.94 -9.91 -5.55
CA SER A 333 -5.08 -11.36 -5.42
C SER A 333 -5.73 -11.74 -4.11
N ASP A 334 -6.45 -12.86 -4.13
CA ASP A 334 -6.89 -13.48 -2.89
C ASP A 334 -5.69 -13.93 -2.07
N PRO A 335 -5.75 -13.85 -0.73
CA PRO A 335 -4.74 -14.43 0.13
C PRO A 335 -4.69 -15.95 -0.02
N VAL A 336 -3.49 -16.50 0.01
CA VAL A 336 -3.23 -17.94 -0.08
C VAL A 336 -2.64 -18.43 1.23
N LYS A 337 -3.02 -19.63 1.66
CA LYS A 337 -2.48 -20.25 2.87
C LYS A 337 -1.03 -20.66 2.66
N GLY A 338 -0.23 -20.53 3.72
CA GLY A 338 1.16 -20.93 3.71
C GLY A 338 1.77 -20.92 5.10
N ILE A 339 3.02 -21.38 5.16
CA ILE A 339 3.82 -21.40 6.37
C ILE A 339 5.01 -20.46 6.17
N LEU A 340 5.21 -19.57 7.13
CA LEU A 340 6.41 -18.73 7.22
C LEU A 340 7.42 -19.39 8.15
N VAL A 341 8.60 -19.64 7.62
CA VAL A 341 9.73 -20.24 8.34
C VAL A 341 10.83 -19.20 8.49
N PRO A 342 11.23 -18.84 9.72
CA PRO A 342 12.36 -17.94 9.93
C PRO A 342 13.65 -18.53 9.37
N LEU A 343 14.40 -17.74 8.58
CA LEU A 343 15.71 -18.12 8.12
C LEU A 343 16.79 -17.45 8.98
N LYS A 344 17.72 -18.29 9.49
CA LYS A 344 18.87 -17.78 10.21
C LYS A 344 19.87 -17.20 9.21
N ASN A 345 20.08 -15.90 9.22
CA ASN A 345 21.17 -15.25 8.50
C ASN A 345 22.32 -14.97 9.48
N GLU A 346 23.54 -15.29 9.11
CA GLU A 346 24.73 -15.05 9.93
C GLU A 346 24.93 -13.55 10.24
N ASP A 347 24.48 -12.67 9.37
CA ASP A 347 24.65 -11.21 9.49
C ASP A 347 23.54 -10.47 10.21
N ASN A 348 22.47 -11.12 10.66
CA ASN A 348 21.33 -10.57 11.46
C ASN A 348 20.73 -9.23 10.97
N MET A 349 21.12 -8.71 9.80
CA MET A 349 20.71 -7.37 9.34
C MET A 349 19.38 -7.34 8.61
N ASP A 350 19.01 -8.41 7.89
CA ASP A 350 17.73 -8.48 7.18
C ASP A 350 16.87 -9.63 7.71
N LYS A 351 15.73 -9.29 8.30
CA LYS A 351 14.70 -10.25 8.71
C LYS A 351 14.20 -11.00 7.47
N THR A 352 14.64 -12.23 7.32
CA THR A 352 14.38 -13.07 6.15
C THR A 352 13.55 -14.28 6.55
N PHE A 353 12.51 -14.55 5.77
CA PHE A 353 11.62 -15.68 5.98
C PHE A 353 11.44 -16.45 4.67
N LYS A 354 11.28 -17.76 4.77
CA LYS A 354 10.80 -18.60 3.68
C LYS A 354 9.29 -18.75 3.80
N LEU A 355 8.56 -18.36 2.77
CA LEU A 355 7.13 -18.62 2.63
C LEU A 355 6.94 -19.88 1.82
N ILE A 356 6.31 -20.91 2.39
CA ILE A 356 5.95 -22.16 1.73
C ILE A 356 4.43 -22.12 1.53
N PHE A 357 3.99 -22.11 0.28
CA PHE A 357 2.57 -22.09 -0.06
C PHE A 357 1.93 -23.47 0.11
N GLU A 358 0.67 -23.51 0.58
CA GLU A 358 -0.12 -24.74 0.64
C GLU A 358 -0.36 -25.28 -0.79
N ASP A 359 -0.71 -24.40 -1.73
CA ASP A 359 -0.85 -24.70 -3.15
C ASP A 359 0.13 -23.89 -3.98
N ASN A 360 0.58 -24.44 -5.10
CA ASN A 360 1.49 -23.76 -6.02
C ASN A 360 0.91 -22.43 -6.50
N GLN A 361 1.72 -21.36 -6.45
CA GLN A 361 1.32 -20.02 -6.86
C GLN A 361 1.97 -19.60 -8.16
N SER A 362 1.18 -19.05 -9.08
CA SER A 362 1.69 -18.49 -10.32
C SER A 362 2.11 -17.03 -10.13
N SER A 363 3.11 -16.61 -10.90
CA SER A 363 3.52 -15.19 -10.96
C SER A 363 3.95 -14.62 -9.61
N VAL A 364 4.69 -15.40 -8.83
CA VAL A 364 5.42 -14.89 -7.65
C VAL A 364 6.49 -13.94 -8.19
N THR A 365 6.36 -12.64 -7.86
CA THR A 365 7.12 -11.58 -8.55
C THR A 365 8.09 -10.89 -7.61
N PRO A 366 9.41 -10.98 -7.84
CA PRO A 366 10.41 -10.25 -7.06
C PRO A 366 10.19 -8.74 -7.10
N GLY A 367 10.34 -8.10 -5.95
CA GLY A 367 10.08 -6.66 -5.76
C GLY A 367 8.64 -6.34 -5.32
N GLN A 368 7.68 -7.24 -5.53
CA GLN A 368 6.35 -7.12 -4.94
C GLN A 368 6.38 -7.49 -3.45
N ALA A 369 5.37 -7.06 -2.71
CA ALA A 369 5.23 -7.44 -1.31
C ALA A 369 4.49 -8.78 -1.16
N ALA A 370 4.93 -9.57 -0.18
CA ALA A 370 4.11 -10.61 0.44
C ALA A 370 3.63 -10.07 1.78
N VAL A 371 2.31 -9.91 1.93
CA VAL A 371 1.69 -9.37 3.14
C VAL A 371 0.94 -10.50 3.84
N PHE A 372 1.18 -10.63 5.14
CA PHE A 372 0.73 -11.77 5.93
C PHE A 372 -0.46 -11.39 6.81
N TYR A 373 -1.47 -12.21 6.77
CA TYR A 373 -2.69 -12.03 7.53
C TYR A 373 -3.01 -13.26 8.38
N LYS A 374 -3.77 -13.01 9.44
CA LYS A 374 -4.54 -14.02 10.16
C LYS A 374 -5.95 -13.47 10.30
N ASP A 375 -6.90 -14.07 9.62
CA ASP A 375 -8.27 -13.56 9.51
C ASP A 375 -8.27 -12.09 9.03
N GLU A 376 -8.75 -11.16 9.85
CA GLU A 376 -8.80 -9.72 9.58
C GLU A 376 -7.47 -9.00 9.88
N ILE A 377 -6.58 -9.61 10.67
CA ILE A 377 -5.39 -8.96 11.22
C ILE A 377 -4.25 -9.05 10.23
N LEU A 378 -3.68 -7.91 9.86
CA LEU A 378 -2.42 -7.84 9.15
C LEU A 378 -1.27 -8.06 10.15
N LEU A 379 -0.58 -9.19 10.06
CA LEU A 379 0.53 -9.56 10.93
C LEU A 379 1.80 -8.76 10.59
N GLY A 380 2.11 -8.70 9.31
CA GLY A 380 3.31 -8.06 8.78
C GLY A 380 3.43 -8.28 7.27
N GLY A 381 4.61 -8.00 6.72
CA GLY A 381 4.91 -8.23 5.32
C GLY A 381 6.34 -7.88 4.97
N GLY A 382 6.80 -8.30 3.81
CA GLY A 382 8.14 -8.04 3.31
C GLY A 382 8.22 -8.12 1.80
N LEU A 383 9.39 -7.94 1.23
CA LEU A 383 9.60 -7.97 -0.20
C LEU A 383 9.95 -9.39 -0.67
N ILE A 384 9.28 -9.86 -1.70
CA ILE A 384 9.62 -11.08 -2.41
C ILE A 384 10.97 -10.84 -3.09
N SER A 385 11.99 -11.65 -2.78
CA SER A 385 13.33 -11.52 -3.37
C SER A 385 13.62 -12.64 -4.37
N GLU A 386 13.22 -13.86 -4.05
CA GLU A 386 13.50 -15.06 -4.83
C GLU A 386 12.33 -16.04 -4.69
N PHE A 387 12.25 -17.01 -5.58
CA PHE A 387 11.25 -18.08 -5.55
C PHE A 387 11.78 -19.37 -6.14
N THR A 388 11.26 -20.51 -5.73
CA THR A 388 11.59 -21.87 -6.26
C THR A 388 10.33 -22.70 -6.45
#